data_96acda9b6e171aa6f2cb9f6a47458938
#
_entry.id   96acda9b6e171aa6f2cb9f6a47458938
#
_cell.length_a   1.000
_cell.length_b   1.000
_cell.length_c   1.000
_cell.angle_alpha   90.00
_cell.angle_beta   90.00
_cell.angle_gamma   90.00
#
_symmetry.space_group_name_H-M   'P 1'
#
loop_
_entity.id
_entity.type
_entity.pdbx_description
1 polymer ?
#
loop_
_entity_poly.entity_id
_entity_poly.type
_entity_poly.pdbx_seq_one_letter_code
_entity_poly.pdbx_strand_id
1 'polypeptide(L)'
;MSALQDKFEYKWIVAVTFVLGLFLEIMDTTIMNVAIPTLEEEFGASAASMEWVVIGYLLALAVWIPASGWIGDKVGTKKTFLFALFLFTAASALCGQSNSLGQLIVFRLLQGVGGGMLVPVGTAMLYRSFPPAERARASTILIVPTVVAPALGPIIGGAIVDHLSWRWIFYVNLPIGVLGFIFGAIFLKEHKEPQAGKFDAPGFVLSGIGLAGILYALSQGPTHGWFSTPVLVTGLGGLALFALLVKVELTVKEPMLALRLYKDRIFRNANITNTMAYGSFAAFLFLLPQMLQGPFNATALESGLTTLPQACGVILMSQIVGRLYHTVGPRRLVTFGLVVATLASLPFAFLGLGTSMWTIRILMFIRGCGASFSFVGLQASTYSNIEARDTGRASSIFSAQRQTSAALGVAIFATIFVSRMNHALPDNSAPVAAMSGYHTTFLGSVIVNELGAVYAYFNIH
;
A
#
# COMPACT_ATOMS: atom_id res chain seq x y z
N MET A 1 28.23 -10.84 21.66
CA MET A 1 27.18 -10.73 20.63
C MET A 1 26.23 -11.92 20.59
N SER A 2 26.69 -13.17 20.81
CA SER A 2 25.82 -14.37 20.90
C SER A 2 24.79 -14.30 22.04
N ALA A 3 25.12 -13.78 23.19
CA ALA A 3 24.26 -13.74 24.38
C ALA A 3 23.00 -12.85 24.25
N LEU A 4 23.00 -11.86 23.36
CA LEU A 4 21.80 -11.05 23.05
C LEU A 4 20.91 -11.72 21.98
N GLN A 5 21.50 -12.49 21.07
CA GLN A 5 20.76 -13.26 20.07
C GLN A 5 19.99 -14.44 20.69
N ASP A 6 20.50 -15.01 21.77
CA ASP A 6 19.84 -16.13 22.48
C ASP A 6 18.67 -15.68 23.38
N LYS A 7 18.57 -14.37 23.68
CA LYS A 7 17.53 -13.82 24.56
C LYS A 7 16.21 -13.47 23.82
N PHE A 8 16.26 -13.24 22.49
CA PHE A 8 15.09 -12.95 21.68
C PHE A 8 14.94 -13.99 20.58
N GLU A 9 13.76 -14.58 20.45
CA GLU A 9 13.46 -15.43 19.30
C GLU A 9 13.68 -14.65 17.98
N TYR A 10 14.47 -15.20 17.08
CA TYR A 10 14.90 -14.55 15.82
C TYR A 10 13.76 -13.92 15.02
N LYS A 11 12.56 -14.53 15.07
CA LYS A 11 11.37 -14.00 14.40
C LYS A 11 11.02 -12.57 14.80
N TRP A 12 11.26 -12.18 16.07
CA TRP A 12 10.99 -10.82 16.55
C TRP A 12 12.03 -9.81 16.08
N ILE A 13 13.28 -10.23 15.92
CA ILE A 13 14.33 -9.41 15.33
C ILE A 13 13.96 -9.05 13.89
N VAL A 14 13.53 -10.06 13.10
CA VAL A 14 13.06 -9.84 11.73
C VAL A 14 11.84 -8.93 11.71
N ALA A 15 10.88 -9.16 12.61
CA ALA A 15 9.67 -8.34 12.68
C ALA A 15 9.98 -6.86 12.97
N VAL A 16 10.81 -6.55 13.96
CA VAL A 16 11.20 -5.17 14.28
C VAL A 16 11.91 -4.50 13.10
N THR A 17 12.89 -5.19 12.51
CA THR A 17 13.65 -4.63 11.37
C THR A 17 12.73 -4.32 10.19
N PHE A 18 11.81 -5.24 9.88
CA PHE A 18 10.88 -5.06 8.78
C PHE A 18 9.84 -3.97 9.05
N VAL A 19 9.29 -3.91 10.27
CA VAL A 19 8.33 -2.87 10.67
C VAL A 19 8.92 -1.48 10.51
N LEU A 20 10.20 -1.28 10.86
CA LEU A 20 10.88 0.02 10.64
C LEU A 20 10.93 0.38 9.15
N GLY A 21 11.30 -0.56 8.28
CA GLY A 21 11.35 -0.32 6.83
C GLY A 21 9.96 -0.09 6.23
N LEU A 22 8.96 -0.88 6.62
CA LEU A 22 7.58 -0.74 6.16
C LEU A 22 6.95 0.58 6.63
N PHE A 23 7.21 0.98 7.87
CA PHE A 23 6.74 2.25 8.41
C PHE A 23 7.33 3.44 7.64
N LEU A 24 8.63 3.40 7.34
CA LEU A 24 9.31 4.42 6.55
C LEU A 24 8.67 4.58 5.16
N GLU A 25 8.49 3.47 4.44
CA GLU A 25 7.95 3.48 3.07
C GLU A 25 6.54 4.07 3.02
N ILE A 26 5.67 3.67 3.95
CA ILE A 26 4.29 4.15 3.99
C ILE A 26 4.21 5.59 4.48
N MET A 27 4.98 5.95 5.50
CA MET A 27 5.00 7.30 6.05
C MET A 27 5.53 8.31 5.01
N ASP A 28 6.59 7.98 4.29
CA ASP A 28 7.16 8.82 3.24
C ASP A 28 6.14 9.19 2.16
N THR A 29 5.36 8.20 1.72
CA THR A 29 4.30 8.42 0.72
C THR A 29 3.21 9.35 1.22
N THR A 30 2.84 9.25 2.48
CA THR A 30 1.73 10.05 3.05
C THR A 30 2.15 11.45 3.48
N ILE A 31 3.36 11.60 4.02
CA ILE A 31 3.94 12.93 4.36
C ILE A 31 4.13 13.77 3.09
N MET A 32 4.58 13.15 2.00
CA MET A 32 4.83 13.85 0.73
C MET A 32 3.60 14.61 0.23
N ASN A 33 2.40 14.02 0.35
CA ASN A 33 1.17 14.65 -0.12
C ASN A 33 0.85 15.98 0.57
N VAL A 34 1.31 16.17 1.81
CA VAL A 34 1.12 17.41 2.57
C VAL A 34 2.06 18.51 2.08
N ALA A 35 3.23 18.15 1.56
CA ALA A 35 4.25 19.08 1.14
C ALA A 35 4.06 19.64 -0.28
N ILE A 36 3.21 19.02 -1.10
CA ILE A 36 3.05 19.41 -2.51
C ILE A 36 2.84 20.90 -2.69
N PRO A 37 1.90 21.58 -1.99
CA PRO A 37 1.68 23.01 -2.18
C PRO A 37 2.93 23.85 -1.85
N THR A 38 3.64 23.52 -0.79
CA THR A 38 4.87 24.23 -0.39
C THR A 38 5.99 24.05 -1.42
N LEU A 39 6.08 22.85 -2.02
CA LEU A 39 7.06 22.58 -3.06
C LEU A 39 6.71 23.25 -4.39
N GLU A 40 5.43 23.43 -4.71
CA GLU A 40 4.97 24.22 -5.85
C GLU A 40 5.46 25.68 -5.76
N GLU A 41 5.31 26.27 -4.59
CA GLU A 41 5.81 27.63 -4.32
C GLU A 41 7.34 27.71 -4.36
N GLU A 42 8.03 26.78 -3.70
CA GLU A 42 9.52 26.78 -3.60
C GLU A 42 10.19 26.63 -4.97
N PHE A 43 9.66 25.75 -5.83
CA PHE A 43 10.25 25.50 -7.16
C PHE A 43 9.60 26.32 -8.28
N GLY A 44 8.56 27.12 -7.98
CA GLY A 44 7.79 27.83 -9.01
C GLY A 44 7.21 26.89 -10.06
N ALA A 45 6.84 25.68 -9.66
CA ALA A 45 6.44 24.61 -10.55
C ALA A 45 4.92 24.50 -10.63
N SER A 46 4.40 24.06 -11.79
CA SER A 46 2.97 23.75 -11.92
C SER A 46 2.61 22.47 -11.19
N ALA A 47 1.35 22.34 -10.75
CA ALA A 47 0.82 21.12 -10.16
C ALA A 47 1.10 19.87 -11.00
N ALA A 48 0.95 19.97 -12.33
CA ALA A 48 1.24 18.88 -13.27
C ALA A 48 2.72 18.47 -13.26
N SER A 49 3.64 19.38 -13.02
CA SER A 49 5.08 19.06 -12.89
C SER A 49 5.38 18.44 -11.53
N MET A 50 4.68 18.89 -10.48
CA MET A 50 4.84 18.32 -9.13
C MET A 50 4.27 16.91 -9.00
N GLU A 51 3.27 16.55 -9.78
CA GLU A 51 2.76 15.16 -9.81
C GLU A 51 3.88 14.14 -10.09
N TRP A 52 4.91 14.49 -10.88
CA TRP A 52 6.02 13.61 -11.18
C TRP A 52 6.88 13.26 -9.96
N VAL A 53 6.86 14.08 -8.90
CA VAL A 53 7.55 13.76 -7.64
C VAL A 53 6.89 12.56 -6.95
N VAL A 54 5.56 12.46 -7.02
CA VAL A 54 4.79 11.34 -6.46
C VAL A 54 4.76 10.16 -7.43
N ILE A 55 4.38 10.41 -8.67
CA ILE A 55 4.23 9.37 -9.70
C ILE A 55 5.56 8.70 -10.00
N GLY A 56 6.65 9.45 -10.12
CA GLY A 56 7.98 8.90 -10.36
C GLY A 56 8.39 7.88 -9.29
N TYR A 57 8.15 8.19 -8.02
CA TYR A 57 8.37 7.26 -6.92
C TYR A 57 7.52 5.98 -7.06
N LEU A 58 6.22 6.13 -7.32
CA LEU A 58 5.31 4.99 -7.45
C LEU A 58 5.64 4.10 -8.67
N LEU A 59 6.04 4.70 -9.79
CA LEU A 59 6.46 3.96 -10.97
C LEU A 59 7.76 3.19 -10.73
N ALA A 60 8.76 3.82 -10.11
CA ALA A 60 9.99 3.13 -9.75
C ALA A 60 9.73 1.97 -8.79
N LEU A 61 8.88 2.18 -7.78
CA LEU A 61 8.45 1.15 -6.85
C LEU A 61 7.80 -0.03 -7.60
N ALA A 62 6.88 0.24 -8.52
CA ALA A 62 6.18 -0.79 -9.29
C ALA A 62 7.11 -1.62 -10.18
N VAL A 63 8.13 -0.98 -10.77
CA VAL A 63 9.13 -1.67 -11.61
C VAL A 63 9.96 -2.66 -10.78
N TRP A 64 10.33 -2.31 -9.55
CA TRP A 64 11.26 -3.12 -8.75
C TRP A 64 10.57 -4.15 -7.85
N ILE A 65 9.30 -3.99 -7.53
CA ILE A 65 8.53 -4.98 -6.75
C ILE A 65 8.64 -6.40 -7.35
N PRO A 66 8.38 -6.64 -8.65
CA PRO A 66 8.46 -7.98 -9.23
C PRO A 66 9.82 -8.64 -9.10
N ALA A 67 10.91 -7.88 -9.32
CA ALA A 67 12.26 -8.41 -9.26
C ALA A 67 12.76 -8.68 -7.84
N SER A 68 12.20 -8.00 -6.85
CA SER A 68 12.68 -7.98 -5.47
C SER A 68 12.74 -9.37 -4.82
N GLY A 69 11.75 -10.22 -5.11
CA GLY A 69 11.70 -11.59 -4.59
C GLY A 69 12.86 -12.44 -5.12
N TRP A 70 13.10 -12.40 -6.44
CA TRP A 70 14.23 -13.11 -7.04
C TRP A 70 15.58 -12.58 -6.54
N ILE A 71 15.74 -11.25 -6.48
CA ILE A 71 16.97 -10.63 -5.97
C ILE A 71 17.23 -11.08 -4.52
N GLY A 72 16.20 -11.05 -3.65
CA GLY A 72 16.28 -11.51 -2.27
C GLY A 72 16.68 -12.98 -2.16
N ASP A 73 16.11 -13.84 -2.99
CA ASP A 73 16.40 -15.26 -3.02
C ASP A 73 17.82 -15.55 -3.53
N LYS A 74 18.28 -14.85 -4.57
CA LYS A 74 19.58 -15.08 -5.23
C LYS A 74 20.74 -14.45 -4.48
N VAL A 75 20.63 -13.16 -4.17
CA VAL A 75 21.70 -12.38 -3.53
C VAL A 75 21.75 -12.64 -2.03
N GLY A 76 20.58 -12.86 -1.44
CA GLY A 76 20.37 -13.04 -0.01
C GLY A 76 19.41 -11.99 0.54
N THR A 77 18.50 -12.43 1.38
CA THR A 77 17.42 -11.56 1.89
C THR A 77 17.94 -10.45 2.79
N LYS A 78 18.91 -10.73 3.68
CA LYS A 78 19.53 -9.70 4.52
C LYS A 78 20.23 -8.63 3.67
N LYS A 79 21.08 -9.04 2.75
CA LYS A 79 21.83 -8.10 1.88
C LYS A 79 20.88 -7.24 1.06
N THR A 80 19.88 -7.84 0.46
CA THR A 80 18.90 -7.13 -0.37
C THR A 80 18.07 -6.17 0.46
N PHE A 81 17.61 -6.56 1.63
CA PHE A 81 16.84 -5.70 2.53
C PHE A 81 17.67 -4.51 3.03
N LEU A 82 18.91 -4.75 3.46
CA LEU A 82 19.80 -3.69 3.91
C LEU A 82 20.19 -2.73 2.78
N PHE A 83 20.43 -3.26 1.58
CA PHE A 83 20.69 -2.42 0.40
C PHE A 83 19.46 -1.55 0.08
N ALA A 84 18.27 -2.13 0.07
CA ALA A 84 17.03 -1.42 -0.18
C ALA A 84 16.77 -0.31 0.86
N LEU A 85 16.99 -0.61 2.15
CA LEU A 85 16.85 0.35 3.24
C LEU A 85 17.89 1.47 3.17
N PHE A 86 19.14 1.12 2.84
CA PHE A 86 20.21 2.10 2.61
C PHE A 86 19.87 3.01 1.43
N LEU A 87 19.48 2.43 0.30
CA LEU A 87 19.14 3.20 -0.91
C LEU A 87 17.95 4.14 -0.66
N PHE A 88 16.91 3.64 0.01
CA PHE A 88 15.74 4.44 0.39
C PHE A 88 16.14 5.62 1.28
N THR A 89 16.93 5.35 2.33
CA THR A 89 17.35 6.37 3.31
C THR A 89 18.30 7.40 2.69
N ALA A 90 19.27 6.93 1.89
CA ALA A 90 20.21 7.80 1.20
C ALA A 90 19.51 8.68 0.14
N ALA A 91 18.60 8.08 -0.65
CA ALA A 91 17.81 8.83 -1.61
C ALA A 91 16.89 9.85 -0.92
N SER A 92 16.32 9.50 0.25
CA SER A 92 15.56 10.45 1.05
C SER A 92 16.43 11.65 1.49
N ALA A 93 17.66 11.40 1.94
CA ALA A 93 18.60 12.48 2.26
C ALA A 93 18.89 13.39 1.05
N LEU A 94 19.07 12.78 -0.13
CA LEU A 94 19.27 13.51 -1.39
C LEU A 94 18.03 14.33 -1.79
N CYS A 95 16.81 13.79 -1.59
CA CYS A 95 15.57 14.55 -1.80
C CYS A 95 15.55 15.82 -0.96
N GLY A 96 15.92 15.72 0.33
CA GLY A 96 16.01 16.89 1.22
C GLY A 96 17.09 17.91 0.84
N GLN A 97 18.08 17.50 0.04
CA GLN A 97 19.17 18.37 -0.46
C GLN A 97 18.90 18.91 -1.87
N SER A 98 17.78 18.55 -2.49
CA SER A 98 17.49 18.98 -3.86
C SER A 98 17.33 20.49 -3.96
N ASN A 99 17.90 21.06 -5.03
CA ASN A 99 17.84 22.49 -5.36
C ASN A 99 17.02 22.78 -6.63
N SER A 100 16.48 21.73 -7.25
CA SER A 100 15.59 21.83 -8.41
C SER A 100 14.57 20.71 -8.43
N LEU A 101 13.43 20.95 -9.07
CA LEU A 101 12.41 19.93 -9.27
C LEU A 101 12.95 18.68 -9.98
N GLY A 102 13.79 18.84 -11.00
CA GLY A 102 14.40 17.73 -11.73
C GLY A 102 15.27 16.85 -10.85
N GLN A 103 16.08 17.44 -9.95
CA GLN A 103 16.84 16.68 -8.96
C GLN A 103 15.93 15.93 -8.00
N LEU A 104 14.88 16.58 -7.51
CA LEU A 104 13.91 15.96 -6.61
C LEU A 104 13.25 14.73 -7.28
N ILE A 105 12.80 14.85 -8.54
CA ILE A 105 12.21 13.75 -9.29
C ILE A 105 13.20 12.58 -9.43
N VAL A 106 14.45 12.84 -9.81
CA VAL A 106 15.48 11.80 -9.95
C VAL A 106 15.74 11.09 -8.62
N PHE A 107 15.84 11.83 -7.52
CA PHE A 107 16.06 11.25 -6.21
C PHE A 107 14.83 10.47 -5.71
N ARG A 108 13.63 10.91 -6.05
CA ARG A 108 12.38 10.15 -5.79
C ARG A 108 12.32 8.84 -6.58
N LEU A 109 12.78 8.83 -7.83
CA LEU A 109 12.94 7.58 -8.60
C LEU A 109 13.90 6.61 -7.89
N LEU A 110 15.06 7.09 -7.42
CA LEU A 110 16.02 6.26 -6.66
C LEU A 110 15.42 5.75 -5.35
N GLN A 111 14.68 6.59 -4.64
CA GLN A 111 13.98 6.21 -3.41
C GLN A 111 12.92 5.13 -3.68
N GLY A 112 12.20 5.23 -4.80
CA GLY A 112 11.23 4.23 -5.24
C GLY A 112 11.86 2.87 -5.57
N VAL A 113 13.09 2.84 -6.09
CA VAL A 113 13.87 1.59 -6.26
C VAL A 113 14.08 0.90 -4.91
N GLY A 114 14.50 1.65 -3.89
CA GLY A 114 14.66 1.14 -2.53
C GLY A 114 13.34 0.63 -1.95
N GLY A 115 12.27 1.46 -2.01
CA GLY A 115 10.94 1.11 -1.51
C GLY A 115 10.37 -0.14 -2.16
N GLY A 116 10.52 -0.29 -3.50
CA GLY A 116 10.04 -1.45 -4.25
C GLY A 116 10.66 -2.78 -3.84
N MET A 117 11.85 -2.75 -3.26
CA MET A 117 12.50 -3.95 -2.72
C MET A 117 12.23 -4.18 -1.23
N LEU A 118 12.02 -3.12 -0.44
CA LEU A 118 11.86 -3.22 1.01
C LEU A 118 10.70 -4.12 1.43
N VAL A 119 9.50 -3.85 0.91
CA VAL A 119 8.27 -4.51 1.37
C VAL A 119 8.23 -5.98 0.96
N PRO A 120 8.47 -6.38 -0.30
CA PRO A 120 8.42 -7.80 -0.65
C PRO A 120 9.48 -8.64 0.05
N VAL A 121 10.74 -8.14 0.11
CA VAL A 121 11.84 -8.85 0.76
C VAL A 121 11.63 -8.96 2.26
N GLY A 122 11.21 -7.87 2.90
CA GLY A 122 10.88 -7.87 4.34
C GLY A 122 9.72 -8.80 4.67
N THR A 123 8.67 -8.81 3.86
CA THR A 123 7.54 -9.73 4.00
C THR A 123 7.99 -11.18 3.86
N ALA A 124 8.83 -11.50 2.86
CA ALA A 124 9.37 -12.84 2.68
C ALA A 124 10.22 -13.28 3.89
N MET A 125 11.09 -12.39 4.40
CA MET A 125 11.88 -12.65 5.61
C MET A 125 10.98 -12.93 6.82
N LEU A 126 9.92 -12.15 6.99
CA LEU A 126 8.99 -12.31 8.11
C LEU A 126 8.29 -13.68 8.06
N TYR A 127 7.66 -14.02 6.94
CA TYR A 127 6.91 -15.27 6.82
C TYR A 127 7.80 -16.52 6.84
N ARG A 128 9.07 -16.41 6.44
CA ARG A 128 10.06 -17.49 6.62
C ARG A 128 10.46 -17.68 8.08
N SER A 129 10.48 -16.60 8.85
CA SER A 129 10.91 -16.64 10.26
C SER A 129 9.80 -17.10 11.21
N PHE A 130 8.54 -17.02 10.79
CA PHE A 130 7.39 -17.47 11.59
C PHE A 130 6.93 -18.86 11.15
N PRO A 131 6.74 -19.82 12.09
CA PRO A 131 6.16 -21.11 11.80
C PRO A 131 4.76 -20.98 11.17
N PRO A 132 4.29 -21.93 10.36
CA PRO A 132 2.95 -21.90 9.76
C PRO A 132 1.82 -21.60 10.75
N ALA A 133 1.89 -22.17 11.96
CA ALA A 133 0.93 -21.93 13.04
C ALA A 133 0.92 -20.49 13.57
N GLU A 134 1.96 -19.69 13.32
CA GLU A 134 2.07 -18.31 13.79
C GLU A 134 1.95 -17.26 12.66
N ARG A 135 1.63 -17.68 11.42
CA ARG A 135 1.54 -16.75 10.28
C ARG A 135 0.47 -15.67 10.46
N ALA A 136 -0.63 -15.98 11.15
CA ALA A 136 -1.64 -14.98 11.51
C ALA A 136 -1.05 -13.89 12.43
N ARG A 137 -0.16 -14.26 13.35
CA ARG A 137 0.55 -13.30 14.22
C ARG A 137 1.54 -12.45 13.43
N ALA A 138 2.24 -13.02 12.46
CA ALA A 138 3.08 -12.27 11.54
C ALA A 138 2.25 -11.24 10.74
N SER A 139 1.08 -11.63 10.24
CA SER A 139 0.15 -10.72 9.54
C SER A 139 -0.30 -9.56 10.43
N THR A 140 -0.59 -9.82 11.71
CA THR A 140 -0.93 -8.77 12.69
C THR A 140 0.17 -7.72 12.81
N ILE A 141 1.43 -8.14 12.84
CA ILE A 141 2.60 -7.23 12.94
C ILE A 141 2.67 -6.29 11.74
N LEU A 142 2.34 -6.78 10.54
CA LEU A 142 2.37 -5.98 9.31
C LEU A 142 1.21 -4.97 9.20
N ILE A 143 0.05 -5.33 9.70
CA ILE A 143 -1.14 -4.48 9.59
C ILE A 143 -0.99 -3.20 10.41
N VAL A 144 -0.37 -3.28 11.59
CA VAL A 144 -0.22 -2.11 12.47
C VAL A 144 0.49 -0.93 11.78
N PRO A 145 1.72 -1.06 11.25
CA PRO A 145 2.37 0.05 10.55
C PRO A 145 1.61 0.49 9.30
N THR A 146 0.95 -0.44 8.59
CA THR A 146 0.17 -0.12 7.38
C THR A 146 -0.98 0.86 7.64
N VAL A 147 -1.50 0.91 8.85
CA VAL A 147 -2.61 1.80 9.22
C VAL A 147 -2.15 3.00 10.05
N VAL A 148 -1.12 2.82 10.88
CA VAL A 148 -0.59 3.90 11.73
C VAL A 148 0.18 4.93 10.91
N ALA A 149 1.01 4.50 9.98
CA ALA A 149 1.82 5.42 9.19
C ALA A 149 0.99 6.41 8.34
N PRO A 150 -0.08 5.99 7.63
CA PRO A 150 -0.96 6.93 6.93
C PRO A 150 -1.67 7.92 7.84
N ALA A 151 -2.02 7.52 9.07
CA ALA A 151 -2.67 8.41 10.03
C ALA A 151 -1.70 9.44 10.63
N LEU A 152 -0.44 9.07 10.83
CA LEU A 152 0.60 9.96 11.35
C LEU A 152 1.18 10.88 10.28
N GLY A 153 1.19 10.45 9.01
CA GLY A 153 1.79 11.21 7.90
C GLY A 153 1.31 12.66 7.82
N PRO A 154 0.01 12.93 7.71
CA PRO A 154 -0.51 14.30 7.67
C PRO A 154 -0.22 15.12 8.93
N ILE A 155 -0.22 14.49 10.10
CA ILE A 155 0.05 15.18 11.38
C ILE A 155 1.51 15.60 11.46
N ILE A 156 2.42 14.68 11.20
CA ILE A 156 3.86 14.93 11.23
C ILE A 156 4.23 15.85 10.07
N GLY A 157 3.71 15.59 8.86
CA GLY A 157 3.97 16.39 7.67
C GLY A 157 3.51 17.83 7.81
N GLY A 158 2.29 18.05 8.32
CA GLY A 158 1.77 19.38 8.59
C GLY A 158 2.63 20.14 9.60
N ALA A 159 2.94 19.52 10.74
CA ALA A 159 3.80 20.13 11.75
C ALA A 159 5.21 20.47 11.20
N ILE A 160 5.77 19.64 10.34
CA ILE A 160 7.06 19.91 9.68
C ILE A 160 6.95 21.11 8.72
N VAL A 161 5.93 21.13 7.86
CA VAL A 161 5.76 22.20 6.86
C VAL A 161 5.45 23.54 7.52
N ASP A 162 4.63 23.54 8.59
CA ASP A 162 4.22 24.76 9.27
C ASP A 162 5.33 25.38 10.13
N HIS A 163 6.25 24.58 10.70
CA HIS A 163 7.22 25.04 11.69
C HIS A 163 8.69 24.88 11.27
N LEU A 164 8.95 24.09 10.22
CA LEU A 164 10.29 23.79 9.74
C LEU A 164 10.35 23.97 8.21
N SER A 165 11.50 23.67 7.60
CA SER A 165 11.60 23.59 6.13
C SER A 165 10.99 22.31 5.61
N TRP A 166 10.38 22.34 4.40
CA TRP A 166 9.89 21.15 3.69
C TRP A 166 10.97 20.04 3.57
N ARG A 167 12.24 20.38 3.60
CA ARG A 167 13.36 19.44 3.54
C ARG A 167 13.32 18.39 4.67
N TRP A 168 12.77 18.76 5.82
CA TRP A 168 12.63 17.87 6.96
C TRP A 168 11.63 16.73 6.75
N ILE A 169 10.74 16.84 5.76
CA ILE A 169 9.87 15.74 5.35
C ILE A 169 10.69 14.52 4.92
N PHE A 170 11.81 14.76 4.27
CA PHE A 170 12.74 13.72 3.84
C PHE A 170 13.72 13.34 4.96
N TYR A 171 14.19 14.29 5.73
CA TYR A 171 15.15 14.04 6.80
C TYR A 171 14.55 13.26 7.98
N VAL A 172 13.26 13.30 8.22
CA VAL A 172 12.58 12.49 9.25
C VAL A 172 12.77 10.99 9.02
N ASN A 173 12.99 10.57 7.77
CA ASN A 173 13.26 9.18 7.44
C ASN A 173 14.67 8.70 7.86
N LEU A 174 15.64 9.61 7.98
CA LEU A 174 17.04 9.25 8.22
C LEU A 174 17.26 8.56 9.58
N PRO A 175 16.80 9.11 10.72
CA PRO A 175 17.00 8.45 12.02
C PRO A 175 16.45 7.02 12.03
N ILE A 176 15.24 6.82 11.50
CA ILE A 176 14.58 5.52 11.49
C ILE A 176 15.30 4.56 10.52
N GLY A 177 15.68 5.06 9.32
CA GLY A 177 16.40 4.27 8.32
C GLY A 177 17.78 3.84 8.80
N VAL A 178 18.54 4.75 9.42
CA VAL A 178 19.87 4.44 10.00
C VAL A 178 19.77 3.45 11.15
N LEU A 179 18.81 3.65 12.07
CA LEU A 179 18.58 2.71 13.17
C LEU A 179 18.17 1.33 12.65
N GLY A 180 17.24 1.27 11.69
CA GLY A 180 16.82 0.03 11.05
C GLY A 180 17.98 -0.68 10.31
N PHE A 181 18.83 0.09 9.63
CA PHE A 181 20.01 -0.43 8.93
C PHE A 181 21.03 -1.02 9.92
N ILE A 182 21.41 -0.27 10.96
CA ILE A 182 22.37 -0.74 11.99
C ILE A 182 21.83 -1.97 12.70
N PHE A 183 20.57 -1.93 13.15
CA PHE A 183 19.94 -3.06 13.81
C PHE A 183 19.87 -4.28 12.89
N GLY A 184 19.44 -4.12 11.64
CA GLY A 184 19.39 -5.20 10.67
C GLY A 184 20.78 -5.75 10.31
N ALA A 185 21.80 -4.88 10.16
CA ALA A 185 23.17 -5.30 9.88
C ALA A 185 23.75 -6.19 10.98
N ILE A 186 23.44 -5.87 12.25
CA ILE A 186 23.93 -6.60 13.41
C ILE A 186 23.17 -7.91 13.61
N PHE A 187 21.84 -7.87 13.57
CA PHE A 187 21.02 -8.97 14.09
C PHE A 187 20.40 -9.86 13.01
N LEU A 188 20.21 -9.40 11.76
CA LEU A 188 19.67 -10.26 10.72
C LEU A 188 20.67 -11.34 10.30
N LYS A 189 20.15 -12.54 10.07
CA LYS A 189 20.88 -13.66 9.47
C LYS A 189 20.66 -13.68 7.96
N GLU A 190 21.70 -14.04 7.22
CA GLU A 190 21.57 -14.18 5.76
C GLU A 190 20.80 -15.46 5.41
N HIS A 191 19.92 -15.33 4.46
CA HIS A 191 19.24 -16.47 3.85
C HIS A 191 19.30 -16.33 2.32
N LYS A 192 19.73 -17.39 1.65
CA LYS A 192 19.72 -17.52 0.19
C LYS A 192 18.95 -18.76 -0.19
N GLU A 193 18.21 -18.68 -1.27
CA GLU A 193 17.53 -19.83 -1.84
C GLU A 193 18.46 -20.52 -2.86
N PRO A 194 18.91 -21.78 -2.59
CA PRO A 194 19.83 -22.46 -3.50
C PRO A 194 19.27 -22.63 -4.92
N GLN A 195 17.95 -22.72 -5.04
CA GLN A 195 17.23 -22.94 -6.30
C GLN A 195 16.59 -21.65 -6.84
N ALA A 196 17.17 -20.47 -6.59
CA ALA A 196 16.62 -19.19 -7.05
C ALA A 196 16.57 -19.06 -8.59
N GLY A 197 17.34 -19.88 -9.32
CA GLY A 197 17.35 -19.90 -10.78
C GLY A 197 18.09 -18.75 -11.43
N LYS A 198 17.89 -18.57 -12.75
CA LYS A 198 18.44 -17.46 -13.53
C LYS A 198 17.48 -16.26 -13.47
N PHE A 199 18.06 -15.08 -13.71
CA PHE A 199 17.25 -13.86 -13.80
C PHE A 199 16.41 -13.87 -15.08
N ASP A 200 15.12 -13.66 -14.92
CA ASP A 200 14.18 -13.53 -16.03
C ASP A 200 14.14 -12.05 -16.49
N ALA A 201 15.10 -11.68 -17.34
CA ALA A 201 15.17 -10.32 -17.86
C ALA A 201 13.94 -9.94 -18.72
N PRO A 202 13.40 -10.79 -19.60
CA PRO A 202 12.14 -10.50 -20.29
C PRO A 202 10.97 -10.27 -19.32
N GLY A 203 10.78 -11.13 -18.33
CA GLY A 203 9.74 -10.96 -17.30
C GLY A 203 9.91 -9.66 -16.53
N PHE A 204 11.13 -9.27 -16.17
CA PHE A 204 11.41 -8.00 -15.50
C PHE A 204 11.02 -6.79 -16.35
N VAL A 205 11.43 -6.75 -17.60
CA VAL A 205 11.12 -5.62 -18.50
C VAL A 205 9.61 -5.53 -18.75
N LEU A 206 8.97 -6.66 -19.06
CA LEU A 206 7.54 -6.71 -19.32
C LEU A 206 6.71 -6.34 -18.10
N SER A 207 7.05 -6.86 -16.92
CA SER A 207 6.34 -6.52 -15.67
C SER A 207 6.58 -5.07 -15.26
N GLY A 208 7.82 -4.59 -15.32
CA GLY A 208 8.19 -3.24 -14.94
C GLY A 208 7.51 -2.19 -15.81
N ILE A 209 7.66 -2.27 -17.13
CA ILE A 209 7.05 -1.32 -18.06
C ILE A 209 5.52 -1.50 -18.10
N GLY A 210 5.04 -2.75 -18.07
CA GLY A 210 3.60 -3.04 -18.08
C GLY A 210 2.88 -2.48 -16.85
N LEU A 211 3.38 -2.77 -15.65
CA LEU A 211 2.82 -2.22 -14.41
C LEU A 211 2.95 -0.71 -14.32
N ALA A 212 4.11 -0.15 -14.70
CA ALA A 212 4.31 1.29 -14.71
C ALA A 212 3.34 1.99 -15.66
N GLY A 213 3.13 1.44 -16.88
CA GLY A 213 2.16 1.97 -17.84
C GLY A 213 0.72 1.92 -17.33
N ILE A 214 0.32 0.80 -16.72
CA ILE A 214 -1.01 0.66 -16.11
C ILE A 214 -1.18 1.66 -14.94
N LEU A 215 -0.21 1.74 -14.03
CA LEU A 215 -0.30 2.63 -12.87
C LEU A 215 -0.30 4.10 -13.29
N TYR A 216 0.49 4.47 -14.30
CA TYR A 216 0.45 5.81 -14.86
C TYR A 216 -0.94 6.14 -15.43
N ALA A 217 -1.50 5.25 -16.25
CA ALA A 217 -2.83 5.46 -16.82
C ALA A 217 -3.91 5.56 -15.73
N LEU A 218 -3.86 4.72 -14.70
CA LEU A 218 -4.77 4.77 -13.56
C LEU A 218 -4.62 6.06 -12.74
N SER A 219 -3.40 6.55 -12.57
CA SER A 219 -3.15 7.81 -11.84
C SER A 219 -3.65 9.03 -12.62
N GLN A 220 -3.41 9.07 -13.94
CA GLN A 220 -3.68 10.23 -14.78
C GLN A 220 -5.09 10.25 -15.39
N GLY A 221 -5.73 9.08 -15.48
CA GLY A 221 -7.06 8.95 -16.10
C GLY A 221 -8.14 9.86 -15.50
N PRO A 222 -8.28 9.95 -14.16
CA PRO A 222 -9.27 10.80 -13.51
C PRO A 222 -9.08 12.30 -13.77
N THR A 223 -7.82 12.76 -13.89
CA THR A 223 -7.48 14.18 -14.02
C THR A 223 -7.34 14.65 -15.46
N HIS A 224 -6.67 13.86 -16.30
CA HIS A 224 -6.42 14.21 -17.71
C HIS A 224 -7.41 13.61 -18.71
N GLY A 225 -8.35 12.80 -18.22
CA GLY A 225 -9.34 12.11 -19.03
C GLY A 225 -8.87 10.76 -19.57
N TRP A 226 -9.74 9.77 -19.48
CA TRP A 226 -9.47 8.38 -19.87
C TRP A 226 -9.16 8.19 -21.36
N PHE A 227 -9.65 9.10 -22.22
CA PHE A 227 -9.45 9.05 -23.66
C PHE A 227 -8.30 9.95 -24.16
N SER A 228 -7.54 10.58 -23.29
CA SER A 228 -6.35 11.33 -23.67
C SER A 228 -5.27 10.39 -24.22
N THR A 229 -4.54 10.84 -25.25
CA THR A 229 -3.51 10.04 -25.90
C THR A 229 -2.49 9.44 -24.94
N PRO A 230 -1.91 10.18 -23.97
CA PRO A 230 -0.96 9.61 -23.01
C PRO A 230 -1.58 8.48 -22.17
N VAL A 231 -2.82 8.66 -21.69
CA VAL A 231 -3.51 7.65 -20.86
C VAL A 231 -3.86 6.41 -21.67
N LEU A 232 -4.36 6.56 -22.90
CA LEU A 232 -4.66 5.42 -23.78
C LEU A 232 -3.40 4.65 -24.17
N VAL A 233 -2.34 5.34 -24.60
CA VAL A 233 -1.11 4.69 -25.03
C VAL A 233 -0.46 3.94 -23.86
N THR A 234 -0.35 4.56 -22.69
CA THR A 234 0.27 3.92 -21.51
C THR A 234 -0.62 2.82 -20.94
N GLY A 235 -1.93 3.00 -20.89
CA GLY A 235 -2.87 2.01 -20.37
C GLY A 235 -2.99 0.78 -21.28
N LEU A 236 -3.29 0.97 -22.56
CA LEU A 236 -3.41 -0.14 -23.53
C LEU A 236 -2.04 -0.81 -23.78
N GLY A 237 -0.96 -0.03 -23.88
CA GLY A 237 0.39 -0.54 -23.99
C GLY A 237 0.78 -1.35 -22.76
N GLY A 238 0.50 -0.84 -21.57
CA GLY A 238 0.72 -1.53 -20.30
C GLY A 238 -0.06 -2.84 -20.19
N LEU A 239 -1.34 -2.85 -20.58
CA LEU A 239 -2.17 -4.07 -20.61
C LEU A 239 -1.65 -5.09 -21.63
N ALA A 240 -1.22 -4.66 -22.81
CA ALA A 240 -0.64 -5.54 -23.83
C ALA A 240 0.66 -6.17 -23.33
N LEU A 241 1.55 -5.38 -22.71
CA LEU A 241 2.78 -5.89 -22.11
C LEU A 241 2.49 -6.84 -20.94
N PHE A 242 1.48 -6.55 -20.14
CA PHE A 242 1.07 -7.45 -19.05
C PHE A 242 0.48 -8.77 -19.57
N ALA A 243 -0.31 -8.74 -20.65
CA ALA A 243 -0.78 -9.95 -21.31
C ALA A 243 0.38 -10.79 -21.88
N LEU A 244 1.36 -10.12 -22.49
CA LEU A 244 2.58 -10.78 -22.97
C LEU A 244 3.40 -11.34 -21.81
N LEU A 245 3.53 -10.62 -20.70
CA LEU A 245 4.15 -11.11 -19.47
C LEU A 245 3.50 -12.42 -19.01
N VAL A 246 2.17 -12.47 -18.90
CA VAL A 246 1.46 -13.69 -18.48
C VAL A 246 1.84 -14.87 -19.38
N LYS A 247 1.89 -14.66 -20.70
CA LYS A 247 2.30 -15.71 -21.66
C LYS A 247 3.76 -16.14 -21.43
N VAL A 248 4.68 -15.21 -21.23
CA VAL A 248 6.10 -15.49 -20.99
C VAL A 248 6.28 -16.24 -19.68
N GLU A 249 5.71 -15.75 -18.57
CA GLU A 249 5.81 -16.36 -17.23
C GLU A 249 5.22 -17.78 -17.15
N LEU A 250 4.24 -18.10 -18.01
CA LEU A 250 3.68 -19.46 -18.09
C LEU A 250 4.54 -20.42 -18.91
N THR A 251 5.48 -19.90 -19.73
CA THR A 251 6.31 -20.71 -20.64
C THR A 251 7.77 -20.83 -20.17
N VAL A 252 8.28 -19.85 -19.45
CA VAL A 252 9.67 -19.86 -18.95
C VAL A 252 9.83 -20.84 -17.79
N LYS A 253 10.95 -21.57 -17.78
CA LYS A 253 11.23 -22.58 -16.73
C LYS A 253 11.42 -21.96 -15.33
N GLU A 254 12.00 -20.78 -15.27
CA GLU A 254 12.32 -20.06 -14.03
C GLU A 254 11.71 -18.65 -14.06
N PRO A 255 10.38 -18.54 -13.95
CA PRO A 255 9.69 -17.26 -14.04
C PRO A 255 10.01 -16.37 -12.84
N MET A 256 10.09 -15.04 -13.08
CA MET A 256 10.29 -14.05 -12.02
C MET A 256 9.06 -13.94 -11.14
N LEU A 257 7.88 -13.83 -11.76
CA LEU A 257 6.60 -13.90 -11.08
C LEU A 257 6.05 -15.33 -11.22
N ALA A 258 6.10 -16.10 -10.14
CA ALA A 258 5.65 -17.48 -10.16
C ALA A 258 4.11 -17.58 -10.26
N LEU A 259 3.52 -17.23 -11.41
CA LEU A 259 2.07 -17.27 -11.64
C LEU A 259 1.47 -18.65 -11.40
N ARG A 260 2.29 -19.71 -11.40
CA ARG A 260 1.88 -21.06 -10.98
C ARG A 260 1.27 -21.11 -9.58
N LEU A 261 1.62 -20.16 -8.69
CA LEU A 261 1.06 -20.06 -7.33
C LEU A 261 -0.45 -19.81 -7.34
N TYR A 262 -1.00 -19.20 -8.39
CA TYR A 262 -2.44 -19.05 -8.58
C TYR A 262 -3.17 -20.39 -8.86
N LYS A 263 -2.44 -21.51 -9.08
CA LYS A 263 -3.05 -22.86 -9.09
C LYS A 263 -3.49 -23.29 -7.70
N ASP A 264 -2.79 -22.82 -6.65
CA ASP A 264 -3.29 -22.99 -5.28
C ASP A 264 -4.57 -22.19 -5.10
N ARG A 265 -5.62 -22.89 -4.67
CA ARG A 265 -6.96 -22.32 -4.54
C ARG A 265 -7.02 -21.25 -3.48
N ILE A 266 -6.32 -21.45 -2.36
CA ILE A 266 -6.33 -20.51 -1.23
C ILE A 266 -5.57 -19.24 -1.62
N PHE A 267 -4.36 -19.38 -2.19
CA PHE A 267 -3.58 -18.23 -2.68
C PHE A 267 -4.37 -17.40 -3.68
N ARG A 268 -4.99 -18.03 -4.68
CA ARG A 268 -5.79 -17.36 -5.70
C ARG A 268 -6.96 -16.61 -5.11
N ASN A 269 -7.77 -17.28 -4.29
CA ASN A 269 -9.01 -16.70 -3.76
C ASN A 269 -8.72 -15.61 -2.72
N ALA A 270 -7.69 -15.78 -1.88
CA ALA A 270 -7.25 -14.73 -0.96
C ALA A 270 -6.78 -13.47 -1.71
N ASN A 271 -6.02 -13.63 -2.79
CA ASN A 271 -5.57 -12.50 -3.61
C ASN A 271 -6.73 -11.81 -4.33
N ILE A 272 -7.68 -12.53 -4.92
CA ILE A 272 -8.87 -11.92 -5.55
C ILE A 272 -9.68 -11.12 -4.53
N THR A 273 -9.96 -11.71 -3.36
CA THR A 273 -10.67 -11.00 -2.28
C THR A 273 -9.87 -9.78 -1.81
N ASN A 274 -8.54 -9.90 -1.68
CA ASN A 274 -7.68 -8.79 -1.29
C ASN A 274 -7.71 -7.63 -2.31
N THR A 275 -7.82 -7.92 -3.61
CA THR A 275 -7.94 -6.88 -4.64
C THR A 275 -9.20 -6.04 -4.43
N MET A 276 -10.34 -6.65 -4.18
CA MET A 276 -11.59 -5.95 -3.93
C MET A 276 -11.53 -5.15 -2.61
N ALA A 277 -11.11 -5.82 -1.53
CA ALA A 277 -11.03 -5.21 -0.20
C ALA A 277 -10.04 -4.05 -0.14
N TYR A 278 -8.82 -4.26 -0.67
CA TYR A 278 -7.76 -3.25 -0.61
C TYR A 278 -7.99 -2.08 -1.56
N GLY A 279 -8.56 -2.32 -2.75
CA GLY A 279 -8.97 -1.27 -3.67
C GLY A 279 -10.03 -0.35 -3.07
N SER A 280 -11.08 -0.92 -2.48
CA SER A 280 -12.12 -0.19 -1.74
C SER A 280 -11.54 0.59 -0.55
N PHE A 281 -10.64 -0.04 0.21
CA PHE A 281 -10.00 0.55 1.38
C PHE A 281 -9.12 1.76 1.01
N ALA A 282 -8.28 1.62 -0.02
CA ALA A 282 -7.40 2.68 -0.49
C ALA A 282 -8.18 3.87 -1.06
N ALA A 283 -9.22 3.61 -1.85
CA ALA A 283 -10.10 4.65 -2.36
C ALA A 283 -10.80 5.43 -1.25
N PHE A 284 -11.27 4.73 -0.23
CA PHE A 284 -11.91 5.35 0.93
C PHE A 284 -10.93 6.26 1.69
N LEU A 285 -9.69 5.78 1.93
CA LEU A 285 -8.65 6.57 2.59
C LEU A 285 -8.22 7.79 1.77
N PHE A 286 -8.30 7.72 0.45
CA PHE A 286 -8.01 8.83 -0.43
C PHE A 286 -9.12 9.90 -0.43
N LEU A 287 -10.38 9.48 -0.47
CA LEU A 287 -11.52 10.38 -0.62
C LEU A 287 -12.01 11.00 0.70
N LEU A 288 -11.86 10.28 1.82
CA LEU A 288 -12.37 10.77 3.10
C LEU A 288 -11.72 12.08 3.55
N PRO A 289 -10.38 12.26 3.52
CA PRO A 289 -9.78 13.54 3.85
C PRO A 289 -10.23 14.68 2.94
N GLN A 290 -10.47 14.41 1.66
CA GLN A 290 -10.96 15.41 0.71
C GLN A 290 -12.40 15.82 1.03
N MET A 291 -13.26 14.86 1.43
CA MET A 291 -14.60 15.16 1.89
C MET A 291 -14.58 16.02 3.17
N LEU A 292 -13.73 15.69 4.12
CA LEU A 292 -13.63 16.42 5.39
C LEU A 292 -13.08 17.85 5.18
N GLN A 293 -12.04 18.01 4.39
CA GLN A 293 -11.40 19.32 4.17
C GLN A 293 -12.16 20.18 3.15
N GLY A 294 -12.85 19.59 2.18
CA GLY A 294 -13.68 20.29 1.21
C GLY A 294 -15.06 20.63 1.79
N PRO A 295 -16.11 19.81 1.58
CA PRO A 295 -17.49 20.13 1.99
C PRO A 295 -17.69 20.38 3.47
N PHE A 296 -16.94 19.68 4.34
CA PHE A 296 -17.05 19.88 5.81
C PHE A 296 -16.17 20.99 6.34
N ASN A 297 -15.30 21.56 5.51
CA ASN A 297 -14.39 22.68 5.83
C ASN A 297 -13.52 22.42 7.08
N ALA A 298 -13.15 21.14 7.30
CA ALA A 298 -12.29 20.74 8.39
C ALA A 298 -10.83 21.11 8.09
N THR A 299 -10.08 21.45 9.12
CA THR A 299 -8.62 21.63 8.98
C THR A 299 -7.93 20.28 8.68
N ALA A 300 -6.72 20.32 8.15
CA ALA A 300 -5.93 19.11 7.90
C ALA A 300 -5.72 18.30 9.20
N LEU A 301 -5.51 18.99 10.33
CA LEU A 301 -5.39 18.36 11.65
C LEU A 301 -6.69 17.68 12.08
N GLU A 302 -7.83 18.34 11.93
CA GLU A 302 -9.15 17.77 12.26
C GLU A 302 -9.47 16.56 11.38
N SER A 303 -9.14 16.62 10.10
CA SER A 303 -9.24 15.50 9.17
C SER A 303 -8.39 14.32 9.63
N GLY A 304 -7.12 14.56 9.98
CA GLY A 304 -6.21 13.55 10.52
C GLY A 304 -6.74 12.93 11.83
N LEU A 305 -7.17 13.75 12.79
CA LEU A 305 -7.74 13.30 14.05
C LEU A 305 -9.06 12.54 13.85
N THR A 306 -9.80 12.83 12.79
CA THR A 306 -11.07 12.15 12.49
C THR A 306 -10.82 10.79 11.83
N THR A 307 -9.71 10.62 11.13
CA THR A 307 -9.30 9.32 10.55
C THR A 307 -8.55 8.41 11.53
N LEU A 308 -7.90 8.97 12.56
CA LEU A 308 -7.11 8.24 13.56
C LEU A 308 -7.86 7.09 14.27
N PRO A 309 -9.15 7.21 14.64
CA PRO A 309 -9.88 6.11 15.27
C PRO A 309 -9.90 4.81 14.45
N GLN A 310 -9.80 4.87 13.12
CA GLN A 310 -9.66 3.68 12.30
C GLN A 310 -8.38 2.92 12.64
N ALA A 311 -7.26 3.62 12.79
CA ALA A 311 -5.99 3.01 13.19
C ALA A 311 -6.11 2.34 14.56
N CYS A 312 -6.76 3.02 15.52
CA CYS A 312 -7.02 2.46 16.86
C CYS A 312 -7.86 1.17 16.77
N GLY A 313 -8.92 1.15 15.96
CA GLY A 313 -9.73 -0.04 15.73
C GLY A 313 -8.95 -1.21 15.15
N VAL A 314 -8.10 -0.93 14.16
CA VAL A 314 -7.22 -1.96 13.56
C VAL A 314 -6.23 -2.51 14.58
N ILE A 315 -5.55 -1.66 15.33
CA ILE A 315 -4.54 -2.09 16.32
C ILE A 315 -5.20 -2.96 17.40
N LEU A 316 -6.33 -2.50 17.95
CA LEU A 316 -7.04 -3.20 19.01
C LEU A 316 -7.51 -4.58 18.55
N MET A 317 -8.14 -4.66 17.38
CA MET A 317 -8.70 -5.92 16.89
C MET A 317 -7.65 -6.86 16.32
N SER A 318 -6.53 -6.36 15.79
CA SER A 318 -5.49 -7.20 15.19
C SER A 318 -4.94 -8.24 16.15
N GLN A 319 -4.81 -7.90 17.44
CA GLN A 319 -4.35 -8.84 18.48
C GLN A 319 -5.37 -9.97 18.71
N ILE A 320 -6.65 -9.64 18.65
CA ILE A 320 -7.76 -10.59 18.82
C ILE A 320 -7.83 -11.52 17.60
N VAL A 321 -7.77 -10.95 16.40
CA VAL A 321 -7.84 -11.69 15.14
C VAL A 321 -6.73 -12.71 15.02
N GLY A 322 -5.49 -12.34 15.38
CA GLY A 322 -4.36 -13.25 15.36
C GLY A 322 -4.56 -14.51 16.22
N ARG A 323 -5.28 -14.38 17.34
CA ARG A 323 -5.64 -15.51 18.22
C ARG A 323 -6.82 -16.31 17.68
N LEU A 324 -7.82 -15.64 17.12
CA LEU A 324 -9.03 -16.27 16.61
C LEU A 324 -8.82 -16.99 15.27
N TYR A 325 -7.76 -16.69 14.54
CA TYR A 325 -7.53 -17.22 13.20
C TYR A 325 -7.57 -18.76 13.15
N HIS A 326 -6.96 -19.43 14.11
CA HIS A 326 -6.89 -20.88 14.17
C HIS A 326 -8.17 -21.55 14.68
N THR A 327 -8.96 -20.84 15.50
CA THR A 327 -10.19 -21.41 16.11
C THR A 327 -11.43 -21.19 15.25
N VAL A 328 -11.52 -20.01 14.61
CA VAL A 328 -12.69 -19.61 13.81
C VAL A 328 -12.50 -19.94 12.33
N GLY A 329 -11.24 -19.93 11.87
CA GLY A 329 -10.85 -20.16 10.49
C GLY A 329 -10.93 -18.92 9.60
N PRO A 330 -10.13 -18.89 8.50
CA PRO A 330 -9.98 -17.71 7.64
C PRO A 330 -11.29 -17.28 6.99
N ARG A 331 -12.08 -18.20 6.48
CA ARG A 331 -13.36 -17.93 5.81
C ARG A 331 -14.27 -17.04 6.64
N ARG A 332 -14.56 -17.45 7.89
CA ARG A 332 -15.48 -16.73 8.77
C ARG A 332 -14.91 -15.39 9.21
N LEU A 333 -13.62 -15.34 9.52
CA LEU A 333 -12.96 -14.10 9.95
C LEU A 333 -12.93 -13.05 8.84
N VAL A 334 -12.52 -13.43 7.63
CA VAL A 334 -12.45 -12.52 6.49
C VAL A 334 -13.84 -12.00 6.12
N THR A 335 -14.82 -12.89 6.01
CA THR A 335 -16.21 -12.50 5.68
C THR A 335 -16.79 -11.57 6.75
N PHE A 336 -16.66 -11.93 8.04
CA PHE A 336 -17.11 -11.08 9.14
C PHE A 336 -16.48 -9.68 9.08
N GLY A 337 -15.16 -9.62 8.87
CA GLY A 337 -14.43 -8.36 8.77
C GLY A 337 -14.92 -7.47 7.62
N LEU A 338 -15.12 -8.07 6.43
CA LEU A 338 -15.61 -7.34 5.27
C LEU A 338 -17.04 -6.84 5.49
N VAL A 339 -17.93 -7.66 6.06
CA VAL A 339 -19.31 -7.25 6.39
C VAL A 339 -19.31 -6.10 7.40
N VAL A 340 -18.54 -6.18 8.48
CA VAL A 340 -18.43 -5.10 9.47
C VAL A 340 -17.91 -3.82 8.83
N ALA A 341 -16.86 -3.91 8.00
CA ALA A 341 -16.31 -2.76 7.28
C ALA A 341 -17.32 -2.16 6.30
N THR A 342 -18.11 -3.00 5.61
CA THR A 342 -19.22 -2.59 4.73
C THR A 342 -20.29 -1.84 5.50
N LEU A 343 -20.81 -2.41 6.58
CA LEU A 343 -21.85 -1.79 7.42
C LEU A 343 -21.38 -0.47 8.03
N ALA A 344 -20.12 -0.36 8.46
CA ALA A 344 -19.55 0.88 8.97
C ALA A 344 -19.31 1.93 7.87
N SER A 345 -19.11 1.51 6.61
CA SER A 345 -18.93 2.41 5.47
C SER A 345 -20.25 2.87 4.84
N LEU A 346 -21.33 2.11 4.99
CA LEU A 346 -22.63 2.42 4.40
C LEU A 346 -23.20 3.80 4.82
N PRO A 347 -23.13 4.23 6.10
CA PRO A 347 -23.61 5.54 6.50
C PRO A 347 -22.92 6.70 5.79
N PHE A 348 -21.67 6.54 5.30
CA PHE A 348 -20.96 7.58 4.56
C PHE A 348 -21.64 7.94 3.24
N ALA A 349 -22.44 7.04 2.67
CA ALA A 349 -23.25 7.32 1.50
C ALA A 349 -24.46 8.23 1.76
N PHE A 350 -24.73 8.60 3.02
CA PHE A 350 -25.89 9.36 3.45
C PHE A 350 -25.56 10.53 4.39
N LEU A 351 -24.26 10.84 4.61
CA LEU A 351 -23.85 11.92 5.51
C LEU A 351 -24.31 13.27 4.95
N GLY A 352 -24.92 14.09 5.80
CA GLY A 352 -25.21 15.50 5.50
C GLY A 352 -24.09 16.42 5.97
N LEU A 353 -24.04 17.66 5.45
CA LEU A 353 -23.07 18.67 5.85
C LEU A 353 -23.12 19.04 7.36
N GLY A 354 -24.25 18.79 8.03
CA GLY A 354 -24.40 18.99 9.46
C GLY A 354 -24.02 17.78 10.33
N THR A 355 -23.47 16.70 9.75
CA THR A 355 -23.09 15.51 10.50
C THR A 355 -21.94 15.80 11.47
N SER A 356 -22.11 15.38 12.73
CA SER A 356 -21.07 15.55 13.74
C SER A 356 -19.79 14.77 13.40
N MET A 357 -18.64 15.39 13.59
CA MET A 357 -17.33 14.71 13.45
C MET A 357 -17.20 13.50 14.36
N TRP A 358 -17.88 13.48 15.50
CA TRP A 358 -17.89 12.31 16.40
C TRP A 358 -18.58 11.10 15.78
N THR A 359 -19.66 11.30 15.01
CA THR A 359 -20.30 10.22 14.26
C THR A 359 -19.32 9.60 13.27
N ILE A 360 -18.58 10.43 12.52
CA ILE A 360 -17.58 9.98 11.57
C ILE A 360 -16.46 9.20 12.29
N ARG A 361 -15.97 9.70 13.43
CA ARG A 361 -14.92 9.05 14.24
C ARG A 361 -15.36 7.66 14.74
N ILE A 362 -16.60 7.52 15.20
CA ILE A 362 -17.16 6.22 15.65
C ILE A 362 -17.25 5.25 14.46
N LEU A 363 -17.77 5.69 13.34
CA LEU A 363 -17.85 4.86 12.13
C LEU A 363 -16.46 4.42 11.65
N MET A 364 -15.48 5.33 11.70
CA MET A 364 -14.07 5.01 11.35
C MET A 364 -13.49 3.97 12.30
N PHE A 365 -13.75 4.06 13.60
CA PHE A 365 -13.31 3.06 14.57
C PHE A 365 -13.88 1.67 14.24
N ILE A 366 -15.21 1.58 14.02
CA ILE A 366 -15.88 0.30 13.69
C ILE A 366 -15.35 -0.25 12.37
N ARG A 367 -15.17 0.62 11.37
CA ARG A 367 -14.57 0.25 10.09
C ARG A 367 -13.15 -0.30 10.25
N GLY A 368 -12.35 0.31 11.12
CA GLY A 368 -11.02 -0.18 11.49
C GLY A 368 -11.05 -1.57 12.11
N CYS A 369 -12.00 -1.82 13.01
CA CYS A 369 -12.21 -3.17 13.58
C CYS A 369 -12.47 -4.20 12.46
N GLY A 370 -13.41 -3.91 11.55
CA GLY A 370 -13.71 -4.79 10.41
C GLY A 370 -12.50 -5.01 9.49
N ALA A 371 -11.78 -3.94 9.15
CA ALA A 371 -10.59 -4.01 8.31
C ALA A 371 -9.51 -4.93 8.91
N SER A 372 -9.34 -4.93 10.23
CA SER A 372 -8.39 -5.81 10.91
C SER A 372 -8.72 -7.29 10.69
N PHE A 373 -9.99 -7.68 10.85
CA PHE A 373 -10.43 -9.05 10.61
C PHE A 373 -10.18 -9.48 9.17
N SER A 374 -10.49 -8.61 8.21
CA SER A 374 -10.31 -8.90 6.79
C SER A 374 -8.83 -9.04 6.42
N PHE A 375 -8.03 -8.01 6.69
CA PHE A 375 -6.66 -7.96 6.20
C PHE A 375 -5.72 -8.94 6.88
N VAL A 376 -5.81 -9.13 8.21
CA VAL A 376 -5.03 -10.13 8.92
C VAL A 376 -5.38 -11.53 8.39
N GLY A 377 -6.68 -11.80 8.23
CA GLY A 377 -7.17 -13.06 7.70
C GLY A 377 -6.71 -13.33 6.27
N LEU A 378 -6.88 -12.36 5.35
CA LEU A 378 -6.47 -12.49 3.96
C LEU A 378 -4.97 -12.68 3.81
N GLN A 379 -4.17 -11.89 4.52
CA GLN A 379 -2.73 -11.97 4.45
C GLN A 379 -2.22 -13.30 4.99
N ALA A 380 -2.74 -13.76 6.14
CA ALA A 380 -2.38 -15.07 6.67
C ALA A 380 -2.77 -16.21 5.72
N SER A 381 -3.95 -16.13 5.09
CA SER A 381 -4.42 -17.13 4.13
C SER A 381 -3.56 -17.16 2.87
N THR A 382 -3.15 -15.99 2.36
CA THR A 382 -2.29 -15.89 1.18
C THR A 382 -1.00 -16.69 1.35
N TYR A 383 -0.42 -16.71 2.54
CA TYR A 383 0.82 -17.44 2.80
C TYR A 383 0.64 -18.81 3.43
N SER A 384 -0.59 -19.27 3.68
CA SER A 384 -0.84 -20.53 4.43
C SER A 384 -0.22 -21.77 3.80
N ASN A 385 -0.34 -21.92 2.48
CA ASN A 385 0.14 -23.07 1.71
C ASN A 385 1.46 -22.79 0.96
N ILE A 386 2.04 -21.60 1.12
CA ILE A 386 3.26 -21.23 0.39
C ILE A 386 4.46 -21.91 1.04
N GLU A 387 5.21 -22.65 0.22
CA GLU A 387 6.48 -23.26 0.62
C GLU A 387 7.54 -22.18 0.89
N ALA A 388 8.48 -22.48 1.77
CA ALA A 388 9.55 -21.54 2.14
C ALA A 388 10.34 -21.04 0.92
N ARG A 389 10.60 -21.91 -0.06
CA ARG A 389 11.30 -21.57 -1.30
C ARG A 389 10.56 -20.58 -2.21
N ASP A 390 9.23 -20.57 -2.18
CA ASP A 390 8.38 -19.71 -3.02
C ASP A 390 7.93 -18.43 -2.29
N THR A 391 8.31 -18.24 -1.02
CA THR A 391 7.85 -17.10 -0.20
C THR A 391 8.27 -15.75 -0.79
N GLY A 392 9.48 -15.64 -1.34
CA GLY A 392 9.95 -14.42 -2.01
C GLY A 392 9.09 -14.05 -3.23
N ARG A 393 8.81 -15.03 -4.10
CA ARG A 393 7.97 -14.86 -5.29
C ARG A 393 6.51 -14.55 -4.95
N ALA A 394 5.95 -15.26 -3.95
CA ALA A 394 4.61 -14.99 -3.45
C ALA A 394 4.49 -13.56 -2.89
N SER A 395 5.50 -13.10 -2.17
CA SER A 395 5.56 -11.75 -1.61
C SER A 395 5.61 -10.67 -2.68
N SER A 396 6.40 -10.86 -3.75
CA SER A 396 6.43 -9.94 -4.89
C SER A 396 5.09 -9.87 -5.61
N ILE A 397 4.43 -11.01 -5.87
CA ILE A 397 3.09 -11.06 -6.48
C ILE A 397 2.08 -10.31 -5.59
N PHE A 398 2.04 -10.62 -4.30
CA PHE A 398 1.10 -10.00 -3.36
C PHE A 398 1.31 -8.49 -3.28
N SER A 399 2.57 -8.02 -3.22
CA SER A 399 2.90 -6.59 -3.15
C SER A 399 2.55 -5.85 -4.43
N ALA A 400 2.86 -6.42 -5.61
CA ALA A 400 2.49 -5.85 -6.90
C ALA A 400 0.97 -5.76 -7.05
N GLN A 401 0.25 -6.81 -6.68
CA GLN A 401 -1.20 -6.85 -6.72
C GLN A 401 -1.83 -5.82 -5.76
N ARG A 402 -1.31 -5.70 -4.54
CA ARG A 402 -1.77 -4.71 -3.57
C ARG A 402 -1.61 -3.29 -4.10
N GLN A 403 -0.46 -2.97 -4.70
CA GLN A 403 -0.20 -1.66 -5.28
C GLN A 403 -1.15 -1.35 -6.45
N THR A 404 -1.31 -2.31 -7.35
CA THR A 404 -2.24 -2.17 -8.50
C THR A 404 -3.69 -2.06 -8.03
N SER A 405 -4.10 -2.82 -7.02
CA SER A 405 -5.45 -2.76 -6.45
C SER A 405 -5.74 -1.40 -5.82
N ALA A 406 -4.78 -0.82 -5.09
CA ALA A 406 -4.92 0.52 -4.54
C ALA A 406 -5.10 1.57 -5.64
N ALA A 407 -4.23 1.56 -6.65
CA ALA A 407 -4.30 2.49 -7.77
C ALA A 407 -5.63 2.35 -8.56
N LEU A 408 -6.04 1.11 -8.84
CA LEU A 408 -7.30 0.83 -9.53
C LEU A 408 -8.51 1.32 -8.73
N GLY A 409 -8.54 1.04 -7.43
CA GLY A 409 -9.60 1.50 -6.54
C GLY A 409 -9.70 3.03 -6.51
N VAL A 410 -8.59 3.72 -6.28
CA VAL A 410 -8.54 5.18 -6.28
C VAL A 410 -8.99 5.74 -7.63
N ALA A 411 -8.47 5.21 -8.75
CA ALA A 411 -8.81 5.69 -10.09
C ALA A 411 -10.30 5.54 -10.42
N ILE A 412 -10.89 4.36 -10.15
CA ILE A 412 -12.31 4.10 -10.40
C ILE A 412 -13.18 5.06 -9.57
N PHE A 413 -12.91 5.13 -8.27
CA PHE A 413 -13.76 5.89 -7.37
C PHE A 413 -13.55 7.40 -7.49
N ALA A 414 -12.35 7.89 -7.81
CA ALA A 414 -12.12 9.29 -8.17
C ALA A 414 -12.87 9.67 -9.46
N THR A 415 -12.87 8.79 -10.46
CA THR A 415 -13.64 9.02 -11.70
C THR A 415 -15.14 9.11 -11.45
N ILE A 416 -15.68 8.20 -10.62
CA ILE A 416 -17.11 8.23 -10.22
C ILE A 416 -17.40 9.53 -9.48
N PHE A 417 -16.53 9.95 -8.56
CA PHE A 417 -16.67 11.19 -7.82
C PHE A 417 -16.75 12.40 -8.74
N VAL A 418 -15.74 12.57 -9.62
CA VAL A 418 -15.68 13.72 -10.55
C VAL A 418 -16.88 13.74 -11.48
N SER A 419 -17.26 12.59 -12.05
CA SER A 419 -18.41 12.48 -12.94
C SER A 419 -19.72 12.89 -12.26
N ARG A 420 -19.96 12.41 -11.03
CA ARG A 420 -21.18 12.73 -10.28
C ARG A 420 -21.21 14.15 -9.77
N MET A 421 -20.08 14.67 -9.31
CA MET A 421 -19.97 16.06 -8.89
C MET A 421 -20.28 17.00 -10.07
N ASN A 422 -19.67 16.78 -11.22
CA ASN A 422 -19.89 17.61 -12.42
C ASN A 422 -21.34 17.53 -12.92
N HIS A 423 -21.99 16.38 -12.79
CA HIS A 423 -23.41 16.23 -13.16
C HIS A 423 -24.32 16.98 -12.18
N ALA A 424 -23.98 17.09 -10.93
CA ALA A 424 -24.76 17.76 -9.89
C ALA A 424 -24.51 19.28 -9.81
N LEU A 425 -23.36 19.78 -10.30
CA LEU A 425 -22.96 21.20 -10.22
C LEU A 425 -23.95 22.19 -10.87
N PRO A 426 -24.60 21.91 -12.02
CA PRO A 426 -25.52 22.85 -12.64
C PRO A 426 -26.72 23.22 -11.76
N ASP A 427 -27.17 22.26 -10.92
CA ASP A 427 -28.39 22.39 -10.11
C ASP A 427 -28.13 22.66 -8.63
N ASN A 428 -26.86 22.63 -8.19
CA ASN A 428 -26.49 22.67 -6.77
C ASN A 428 -25.29 23.57 -6.51
N SER A 429 -25.16 24.03 -5.25
CA SER A 429 -23.93 24.65 -4.79
C SER A 429 -22.76 23.66 -4.79
N ALA A 430 -21.53 24.13 -4.94
CA ALA A 430 -20.32 23.29 -5.02
C ALA A 430 -20.19 22.29 -3.85
N PRO A 431 -20.44 22.64 -2.57
CA PRO A 431 -20.39 21.66 -1.48
C PRO A 431 -21.46 20.56 -1.60
N VAL A 432 -22.68 20.90 -2.04
CA VAL A 432 -23.77 19.92 -2.21
C VAL A 432 -23.49 19.00 -3.39
N ALA A 433 -22.99 19.53 -4.51
CA ALA A 433 -22.60 18.74 -5.66
C ALA A 433 -21.45 17.78 -5.31
N ALA A 434 -20.45 18.25 -4.55
CA ALA A 434 -19.37 17.39 -4.04
C ALA A 434 -19.90 16.26 -3.15
N MET A 435 -20.86 16.56 -2.24
CA MET A 435 -21.47 15.52 -1.40
C MET A 435 -22.19 14.45 -2.22
N SER A 436 -22.88 14.82 -3.31
CA SER A 436 -23.48 13.84 -4.24
C SER A 436 -22.42 12.91 -4.85
N GLY A 437 -21.25 13.46 -5.21
CA GLY A 437 -20.09 12.69 -5.66
C GLY A 437 -19.61 11.70 -4.61
N TYR A 438 -19.40 12.14 -3.37
CA TYR A 438 -18.94 11.28 -2.27
C TYR A 438 -19.96 10.19 -1.93
N HIS A 439 -21.26 10.51 -1.85
CA HIS A 439 -22.30 9.53 -1.57
C HIS A 439 -22.28 8.38 -2.59
N THR A 440 -22.27 8.71 -3.87
CA THR A 440 -22.22 7.69 -4.93
C THR A 440 -20.95 6.85 -4.87
N THR A 441 -19.82 7.48 -4.58
CA THR A 441 -18.53 6.83 -4.50
C THR A 441 -18.43 5.89 -3.31
N PHE A 442 -18.86 6.32 -2.12
CA PHE A 442 -18.88 5.45 -0.93
C PHE A 442 -19.85 4.29 -1.09
N LEU A 443 -20.99 4.49 -1.72
CA LEU A 443 -21.93 3.41 -2.05
C LEU A 443 -21.30 2.39 -2.99
N GLY A 444 -20.58 2.83 -4.03
CA GLY A 444 -19.82 1.96 -4.92
C GLY A 444 -18.75 1.16 -4.17
N SER A 445 -18.03 1.80 -3.26
CA SER A 445 -17.03 1.15 -2.39
C SER A 445 -17.67 0.08 -1.49
N VAL A 446 -18.84 0.35 -0.92
CA VAL A 446 -19.64 -0.60 -0.13
C VAL A 446 -20.00 -1.83 -0.97
N ILE A 447 -20.49 -1.63 -2.19
CA ILE A 447 -20.86 -2.72 -3.10
C ILE A 447 -19.65 -3.61 -3.43
N VAL A 448 -18.51 -3.02 -3.79
CA VAL A 448 -17.30 -3.78 -4.12
C VAL A 448 -16.80 -4.57 -2.91
N ASN A 449 -16.84 -3.97 -1.72
CA ASN A 449 -16.41 -4.64 -0.50
C ASN A 449 -17.35 -5.80 -0.12
N GLU A 450 -18.67 -5.66 -0.32
CA GLU A 450 -19.65 -6.71 -0.08
C GLU A 450 -19.51 -7.85 -1.09
N LEU A 451 -19.27 -7.57 -2.37
CA LEU A 451 -18.94 -8.59 -3.36
C LEU A 451 -17.69 -9.37 -2.94
N GLY A 452 -16.70 -8.68 -2.37
CA GLY A 452 -15.52 -9.33 -1.77
C GLY A 452 -15.89 -10.24 -0.60
N ALA A 453 -16.83 -9.85 0.27
CA ALA A 453 -17.30 -10.65 1.39
C ALA A 453 -18.04 -11.92 0.92
N VAL A 454 -18.94 -11.77 -0.06
CA VAL A 454 -19.65 -12.89 -0.67
C VAL A 454 -18.67 -13.85 -1.35
N TYR A 455 -17.72 -13.31 -2.14
CA TYR A 455 -16.70 -14.14 -2.79
C TYR A 455 -15.84 -14.90 -1.76
N ALA A 456 -15.41 -14.24 -0.69
CA ALA A 456 -14.62 -14.85 0.39
C ALA A 456 -15.40 -15.98 1.07
N TYR A 457 -16.68 -15.77 1.35
CA TYR A 457 -17.54 -16.76 1.99
C TYR A 457 -17.63 -18.07 1.20
N PHE A 458 -17.74 -18.01 -0.12
CA PHE A 458 -17.87 -19.20 -0.95
C PHE A 458 -16.54 -19.83 -1.37
N ASN A 459 -15.44 -19.10 -1.36
CA ASN A 459 -14.20 -19.52 -1.99
C ASN A 459 -12.99 -19.66 -1.05
N ILE A 460 -12.99 -19.04 0.13
CA ILE A 460 -11.92 -19.23 1.12
C ILE A 460 -12.33 -20.37 2.07
N HIS A 461 -11.64 -21.50 1.95
CA HIS A 461 -11.90 -22.69 2.78
C HIS A 461 -10.65 -23.13 3.51
#